data_f42aab4e8d6f0d85ff0c1e7b4a53d1cf
#
_entry.id   f42aab4e8d6f0d85ff0c1e7b4a53d1cf
#
_cell.length_a   1.000
_cell.length_b   1.000
_cell.length_c   1.000
_cell.angle_alpha   90.00
_cell.angle_beta   90.00
_cell.angle_gamma   90.00
#
_symmetry.space_group_name_H-M   'P 1'
#
loop_
_entity.id
_entity.type
_entity.pdbx_description
1 polymer ?
#
loop_
_entity_poly.entity_id
_entity_poly.type
_entity_poly.pdbx_seq_one_letter_code
_entity_poly.pdbx_strand_id
1 'polypeptide(L)'
;MRRRRGERRRFIRVAEQLVVSCTPRPNEDDRFDGSTLNFSAGGILLISPTTLPIGQAVELVLRVPDDTSDLRLDGRVLRVRSLSDSHHEIAVEFTGGDTASQRALQEMLEERTELLGIEPTEPIPA
;
A
#
# COMPACT_ATOMS: atom_id res chain seq x y z
N MET A 1 10.87 12.07 -24.55
CA MET A 1 10.73 11.46 -24.10
C MET A 1 10.15 11.13 -23.37
N ARG A 2 9.63 10.86 -23.06
CA ARG A 2 9.15 10.62 -22.31
C ARG A 2 9.09 9.55 -21.79
N ARG A 3 9.46 8.82 -21.63
CA ARG A 3 9.48 7.79 -21.05
C ARG A 3 9.22 7.84 -19.72
N ARG A 4 9.04 8.77 -19.15
CA ARG A 4 8.77 8.88 -17.91
C ARG A 4 7.56 8.25 -17.45
N ARG A 5 6.55 8.10 -18.20
CA ARG A 5 5.39 7.42 -17.87
C ARG A 5 5.66 6.01 -17.60
N GLY A 6 6.46 5.36 -18.39
CA GLY A 6 6.86 4.00 -18.16
C GLY A 6 7.61 3.83 -16.87
N GLU A 7 8.40 4.81 -16.52
CA GLU A 7 9.14 4.73 -15.28
C GLU A 7 8.26 4.72 -14.08
N ARG A 8 7.16 5.44 -14.14
CA ARG A 8 6.26 5.46 -13.02
C ARG A 8 5.56 4.15 -12.80
N ARG A 9 5.58 3.27 -13.79
CA ARG A 9 4.95 1.99 -13.70
C ARG A 9 5.92 0.86 -13.50
N ARG A 10 7.07 1.17 -12.93
CA ARG A 10 8.07 0.16 -12.69
C ARG A 10 7.73 -0.74 -11.54
N PHE A 11 6.89 -0.28 -10.62
CA PHE A 11 6.54 -1.07 -9.46
C PHE A 11 5.50 -2.10 -9.83
N ILE A 12 5.77 -3.34 -9.47
CA ILE A 12 4.82 -4.41 -9.65
C ILE A 12 3.73 -4.26 -8.60
N ARG A 13 2.50 -4.42 -9.02
CA ARG A 13 1.36 -4.35 -8.12
C ARG A 13 0.86 -5.75 -7.85
N VAL A 14 0.63 -6.04 -6.58
CA VAL A 14 0.14 -7.34 -6.14
C VAL A 14 -1.29 -7.15 -5.65
N ALA A 15 -2.22 -7.88 -6.26
CA ALA A 15 -3.63 -7.82 -5.89
C ALA A 15 -3.92 -8.92 -4.88
N GLU A 16 -3.46 -8.72 -3.67
CA GLU A 16 -3.66 -9.65 -2.58
C GLU A 16 -4.35 -8.90 -1.47
N GLN A 17 -5.35 -9.52 -0.85
CA GLN A 17 -6.12 -8.88 0.19
C GLN A 17 -5.48 -9.16 1.55
N LEU A 18 -4.96 -8.11 2.16
CA LEU A 18 -4.35 -8.20 3.48
C LEU A 18 -5.06 -7.24 4.41
N VAL A 19 -5.10 -7.58 5.68
CA VAL A 19 -5.61 -6.66 6.70
C VAL A 19 -4.56 -5.60 6.93
N VAL A 20 -4.96 -4.35 6.96
CA VAL A 20 -4.07 -3.23 7.22
C VAL A 20 -4.68 -2.35 8.29
N SER A 21 -3.89 -2.05 9.33
CA SER A 21 -4.28 -1.07 10.34
C SER A 21 -3.73 0.27 9.91
N CYS A 22 -4.57 1.27 9.90
CA CYS A 22 -4.19 2.61 9.46
C CYS A 22 -4.40 3.57 10.61
N THR A 23 -3.35 4.27 11.01
CA THR A 23 -3.41 5.22 12.11
C THR A 23 -3.10 6.60 11.59
N PRO A 24 -4.08 7.50 11.53
CA PRO A 24 -3.82 8.88 11.13
C PRO A 24 -2.95 9.59 12.16
N ARG A 25 -2.04 10.40 11.69
CA ARG A 25 -1.16 11.15 12.57
C ARG A 25 -1.60 12.60 12.64
N PRO A 26 -1.62 13.21 13.81
CA PRO A 26 -1.18 12.68 15.10
C PRO A 26 -2.27 11.98 15.89
N ASN A 27 -3.46 11.78 15.32
CA ASN A 27 -4.62 11.29 16.05
C ASN A 27 -4.68 9.76 16.09
N GLU A 28 -3.92 9.17 17.00
CA GLU A 28 -3.85 7.72 17.08
C GLU A 28 -5.17 7.08 17.48
N ASP A 29 -6.05 7.85 18.10
CA ASP A 29 -7.35 7.32 18.49
C ASP A 29 -8.26 7.05 17.30
N ASP A 30 -7.93 7.61 16.14
CA ASP A 30 -8.73 7.44 14.95
C ASP A 30 -8.30 6.25 14.12
N ARG A 31 -7.55 5.35 14.70
CA ARG A 31 -7.07 4.16 14.01
C ARG A 31 -8.23 3.30 13.52
N PHE A 32 -8.10 2.75 12.34
CA PHE A 32 -9.09 1.84 11.80
C PHE A 32 -8.40 0.71 11.05
N ASP A 33 -9.12 -0.37 10.84
CA ASP A 33 -8.64 -1.49 10.05
C ASP A 33 -9.33 -1.46 8.70
N GLY A 34 -8.55 -1.72 7.66
CA GLY A 34 -9.07 -1.85 6.32
C GLY A 34 -8.45 -3.07 5.69
N SER A 35 -8.69 -3.24 4.40
CA SER A 35 -8.08 -4.32 3.66
C SER A 35 -7.51 -3.80 2.37
N THR A 36 -6.42 -4.42 1.93
CA THR A 36 -5.76 -3.98 0.71
C THR A 36 -6.49 -4.50 -0.51
N LEU A 37 -6.54 -3.67 -1.56
CA LEU A 37 -6.95 -4.11 -2.88
C LEU A 37 -5.73 -4.49 -3.68
N ASN A 38 -4.67 -3.69 -3.58
CA ASN A 38 -3.40 -4.01 -4.17
C ASN A 38 -2.32 -3.19 -3.49
N PHE A 39 -1.09 -3.58 -3.66
CA PHE A 39 0.05 -2.84 -3.10
C PHE A 39 1.27 -3.07 -3.95
N SER A 40 2.24 -2.18 -3.79
CA SER A 40 3.52 -2.24 -4.51
C SER A 40 4.58 -1.66 -3.60
N ALA A 41 5.79 -1.53 -4.10
CA ALA A 41 6.86 -0.90 -3.33
C ALA A 41 6.59 0.58 -3.09
N GLY A 42 5.78 1.22 -3.92
CA GLY A 42 5.53 2.65 -3.81
C GLY A 42 4.30 3.03 -3.02
N GLY A 43 3.37 2.12 -2.84
CA GLY A 43 2.14 2.48 -2.14
C GLY A 43 1.14 1.36 -2.10
N ILE A 44 -0.03 1.71 -1.61
CA ILE A 44 -1.08 0.75 -1.34
C ILE A 44 -2.43 1.37 -1.66
N LEU A 45 -3.33 0.55 -2.18
CA LEU A 45 -4.72 0.93 -2.33
C LEU A 45 -5.52 0.09 -1.36
N LEU A 46 -6.26 0.73 -0.49
CA LEU A 46 -7.01 -0.01 0.52
C LEU A 46 -8.48 0.40 0.55
N ILE A 47 -9.30 -0.50 1.06
CA ILE A 47 -10.71 -0.23 1.33
C ILE A 47 -10.83 0.07 2.82
N SER A 48 -11.53 1.13 3.13
CA SER A 48 -11.64 1.65 4.48
C SER A 48 -13.09 1.94 4.83
N PRO A 49 -13.49 1.75 6.09
CA PRO A 49 -14.83 2.13 6.51
C PRO A 49 -14.98 3.63 6.71
N THR A 50 -13.87 4.36 6.72
CA THR A 50 -13.91 5.80 6.94
C THR A 50 -13.02 6.48 5.91
N THR A 51 -13.18 7.77 5.76
CA THR A 51 -12.39 8.54 4.81
C THR A 51 -11.33 9.35 5.54
N LEU A 52 -10.31 9.79 4.80
CA LEU A 52 -9.24 10.63 5.34
C LEU A 52 -8.98 11.76 4.37
N PRO A 53 -8.51 12.89 4.87
CA PRO A 53 -8.16 14.00 3.97
C PRO A 53 -6.96 13.65 3.10
N ILE A 54 -6.97 14.16 1.88
CA ILE A 54 -5.81 14.04 1.02
C ILE A 54 -4.64 14.78 1.67
N GLY A 55 -3.47 14.16 1.65
CA GLY A 55 -2.28 14.72 2.30
C GLY A 55 -2.09 14.26 3.73
N GLN A 56 -3.05 13.55 4.28
CA GLN A 56 -2.96 13.08 5.66
C GLN A 56 -1.82 12.09 5.82
N ALA A 57 -0.98 12.32 6.83
CA ALA A 57 0.08 11.38 7.18
C ALA A 57 -0.54 10.22 7.96
N VAL A 58 -0.11 9.02 7.66
CA VAL A 58 -0.65 7.82 8.29
C VAL A 58 0.47 6.84 8.59
N GLU A 59 0.25 6.01 9.59
CA GLU A 59 1.10 4.86 9.84
C GLU A 59 0.30 3.62 9.47
N LEU A 60 0.91 2.73 8.70
CA LEU A 60 0.25 1.52 8.22
C LEU A 60 0.93 0.30 8.82
N VAL A 61 0.13 -0.65 9.27
CA VAL A 61 0.66 -1.94 9.72
C VAL A 61 -0.03 -3.00 8.88
N LEU A 62 0.72 -3.63 7.99
CA LEU A 62 0.20 -4.69 7.15
C LEU A 62 0.42 -6.03 7.84
N ARG A 63 -0.63 -6.82 7.91
CA ARG A 63 -0.56 -8.13 8.53
C ARG A 63 -0.36 -9.17 7.45
N VAL A 64 0.82 -9.76 7.43
CA VAL A 64 1.18 -10.72 6.41
C VAL A 64 0.91 -12.12 6.93
N PRO A 65 0.03 -12.90 6.27
CA PRO A 65 -0.23 -14.27 6.72
C PRO A 65 1.05 -15.09 6.65
N ASP A 66 1.18 -16.02 7.55
CA ASP A 66 2.33 -16.92 7.61
C ASP A 66 3.63 -16.23 7.95
N ASP A 67 3.54 -15.01 8.45
CA ASP A 67 4.72 -14.30 8.90
C ASP A 67 4.48 -13.90 10.34
N THR A 68 5.54 -13.85 11.11
CA THR A 68 5.45 -13.50 12.51
C THR A 68 5.59 -12.00 12.73
N SER A 69 5.99 -11.27 11.69
CA SER A 69 6.25 -9.84 11.81
C SER A 69 5.33 -9.06 10.90
N ASP A 70 4.66 -8.07 11.46
CA ASP A 70 3.87 -7.15 10.67
C ASP A 70 4.77 -6.11 10.03
N LEU A 71 4.36 -5.60 8.88
CA LEU A 71 5.12 -4.56 8.20
C LEU A 71 4.61 -3.20 8.65
N ARG A 72 5.52 -2.34 9.11
CA ARG A 72 5.19 -1.00 9.58
C ARG A 72 5.74 0.02 8.61
N LEU A 73 4.83 0.75 7.98
CA LEU A 73 5.20 1.70 6.94
C LEU A 73 4.52 3.03 7.20
N ASP A 74 5.19 4.10 6.83
CA ASP A 74 4.61 5.44 6.89
C ASP A 74 4.10 5.80 5.52
N GLY A 75 3.05 6.58 5.48
CA GLY A 75 2.47 6.96 4.20
C GLY A 75 1.74 8.28 4.25
N ARG A 76 1.26 8.68 3.10
CA ARG A 76 0.48 9.89 2.94
C ARG A 76 -0.65 9.62 1.99
N VAL A 77 -1.84 10.08 2.34
CA VAL A 77 -3.02 9.87 1.51
C VAL A 77 -2.89 10.67 0.21
N LEU A 78 -2.95 9.97 -0.92
CA LEU A 78 -2.86 10.60 -2.24
C LEU A 78 -4.23 10.93 -2.79
N ARG A 79 -5.18 10.03 -2.62
CA ARG A 79 -6.50 10.26 -3.17
C ARG A 79 -7.49 9.35 -2.47
N VAL A 80 -8.74 9.76 -2.50
CA VAL A 80 -9.83 9.04 -1.87
C VAL A 80 -10.98 8.99 -2.86
N ARG A 81 -11.63 7.83 -2.93
CA ARG A 81 -12.82 7.67 -3.74
C ARG A 81 -13.85 6.95 -2.91
N SER A 82 -14.97 7.62 -2.65
CA SER A 82 -16.02 7.03 -1.84
C SER A 82 -16.95 6.19 -2.71
N LEU A 83 -17.13 4.94 -2.31
CA LEU A 83 -17.99 4.01 -3.03
C LEU A 83 -19.38 3.97 -2.41
N SER A 84 -19.46 4.21 -1.11
CA SER A 84 -20.70 4.29 -0.37
C SER A 84 -20.39 5.00 0.93
N ASP A 85 -21.38 5.11 1.82
CA ASP A 85 -21.17 5.78 3.11
C ASP A 85 -20.16 5.04 3.99
N SER A 86 -19.99 3.75 3.76
CA SER A 86 -19.14 2.94 4.62
C SER A 86 -17.99 2.27 3.89
N HIS A 87 -17.82 2.56 2.61
CA HIS A 87 -16.73 1.96 1.84
C HIS A 87 -16.02 3.03 1.03
N HIS A 88 -14.76 3.19 1.30
CA HIS A 88 -13.93 4.22 0.63
C HIS A 88 -12.64 3.58 0.16
N GLU A 89 -12.22 3.92 -1.05
CA GLU A 89 -10.91 3.52 -1.55
C GLU A 89 -9.94 4.63 -1.20
N ILE A 90 -8.85 4.26 -0.55
CA ILE A 90 -7.83 5.22 -0.17
C ILE A 90 -6.52 4.77 -0.78
N ALA A 91 -5.92 5.65 -1.58
CA ALA A 91 -4.61 5.42 -2.16
C ALA A 91 -3.58 6.11 -1.28
N VAL A 92 -2.60 5.36 -0.81
CA VAL A 92 -1.58 5.87 0.10
C VAL A 92 -0.22 5.64 -0.53
N GLU A 93 0.57 6.69 -0.56
CA GLU A 93 1.95 6.63 -1.02
C GLU A 93 2.83 6.33 0.19
N PHE A 94 3.75 5.39 0.06
CA PHE A 94 4.69 5.12 1.15
C PHE A 94 5.73 6.23 1.19
N THR A 95 5.94 6.78 2.38
CA THR A 95 6.92 7.84 2.58
C THR A 95 8.09 7.39 3.44
N GLY A 96 7.99 6.22 4.06
CA GLY A 96 9.05 5.72 4.90
C GLY A 96 8.60 4.49 5.65
N GLY A 97 9.24 4.27 6.79
CA GLY A 97 8.97 3.12 7.62
C GLY A 97 10.29 2.63 8.17
N ASP A 98 10.26 1.62 9.02
CA ASP A 98 11.53 1.08 9.48
C ASP A 98 12.17 0.25 8.37
N THR A 99 13.49 0.17 8.42
CA THR A 99 14.27 -0.49 7.37
C THR A 99 13.89 -1.96 7.21
N ALA A 100 13.64 -2.63 8.33
CA ALA A 100 13.28 -4.04 8.28
C ALA A 100 11.96 -4.25 7.56
N SER A 101 10.98 -3.37 7.80
CA SER A 101 9.68 -3.48 7.13
C SER A 101 9.79 -3.17 5.65
N GLN A 102 10.58 -2.17 5.29
CA GLN A 102 10.77 -1.84 3.88
C GLN A 102 11.44 -2.99 3.13
N ARG A 103 12.42 -3.62 3.76
CA ARG A 103 13.08 -4.77 3.15
C ARG A 103 12.13 -5.94 3.05
N ALA A 104 11.34 -6.18 4.10
CA ALA A 104 10.39 -7.29 4.09
C ALA A 104 9.32 -7.09 3.03
N LEU A 105 8.88 -5.85 2.82
CA LEU A 105 7.93 -5.55 1.76
C LEU A 105 8.53 -5.89 0.40
N GLN A 106 9.76 -5.47 0.18
CA GLN A 106 10.44 -5.74 -1.08
C GLN A 106 10.56 -7.24 -1.33
N GLU A 107 10.96 -7.99 -0.31
CA GLU A 107 11.09 -9.43 -0.43
C GLU A 107 9.75 -10.09 -0.69
N MET A 108 8.71 -9.61 -0.03
CA MET A 108 7.38 -10.15 -0.22
C MET A 108 6.90 -9.93 -1.65
N LEU A 109 7.15 -8.74 -2.18
CA LEU A 109 6.76 -8.44 -3.55
C LEU A 109 7.50 -9.31 -4.55
N GLU A 110 8.77 -9.53 -4.32
CA GLU A 110 9.57 -10.39 -5.18
C GLU A 110 9.06 -11.82 -5.14
N GLU A 111 8.72 -12.28 -3.96
CA GLU A 111 8.21 -13.62 -3.79
C GLU A 111 6.88 -13.81 -4.51
N ARG A 112 5.97 -12.85 -4.34
CA ARG A 112 4.67 -12.93 -5.01
C ARG A 112 4.80 -12.86 -6.51
N THR A 113 5.71 -12.03 -6.99
CA THR A 113 5.96 -11.90 -8.41
C THR A 113 6.44 -13.22 -9.00
N GLU A 114 7.32 -13.87 -8.28
CA GLU A 114 7.85 -15.14 -8.71
C GLU A 114 6.78 -16.21 -8.78
N LEU A 115 5.95 -16.27 -7.74
CA LEU A 115 4.87 -17.25 -7.69
C LEU A 115 3.85 -17.04 -8.79
N LEU A 116 3.59 -15.82 -9.14
CA LEU A 116 2.61 -15.50 -10.17
C LEU A 116 3.18 -15.50 -11.56
N GLY A 117 4.49 -15.63 -11.71
CA GLY A 117 5.12 -15.62 -13.01
C GLY A 117 5.16 -14.24 -13.65
N ILE A 118 5.07 -13.21 -12.84
CA ILE A 118 5.11 -11.84 -13.34
C ILE A 118 6.54 -11.37 -13.38
N GLU A 119 6.91 -10.70 -14.46
CA GLU A 119 8.26 -10.18 -14.58
C GLU A 119 8.41 -8.90 -13.82
N PRO A 120 9.28 -8.86 -12.83
CA PRO A 120 9.36 -7.68 -11.96
C PRO A 120 9.90 -6.43 -12.65
N THR A 121 10.63 -6.60 -13.71
CA THR A 121 11.21 -5.44 -14.39
C THR A 121 10.35 -4.90 -15.50
N GLU A 122 9.26 -5.54 -15.74
CA GLU A 122 8.41 -5.18 -16.86
C GLU A 122 7.49 -4.05 -16.50
N PRO A 123 7.63 -2.87 -17.08
CA PRO A 123 6.68 -1.81 -16.77
C PRO A 123 5.36 -2.13 -17.44
N ILE A 124 4.31 -1.77 -16.78
CA ILE A 124 2.99 -2.00 -17.31
C ILE A 124 2.69 -0.95 -18.35
N PRO A 125 2.32 -1.32 -19.55
CA PRO A 125 2.01 -0.34 -20.57
C PRO A 125 0.84 0.52 -20.14
N ALA A 126 0.93 1.76 -20.47
CA ALA A 126 -0.08 2.72 -20.06
C ALA A 126 -1.41 2.48 -20.75
#